data_419886a03a15938da5360c9ee602e186
#
_entry.id   419886a03a15938da5360c9ee602e186
#
_cell.length_a   1.000
_cell.length_b   1.000
_cell.length_c   1.000
_cell.angle_alpha   90.00
_cell.angle_beta   90.00
_cell.angle_gamma   90.00
#
_symmetry.space_group_name_H-M   'P 1'
#
loop_
_entity.id
_entity.type
_entity.pdbx_description
1 polymer ?
#
loop_
_entity_poly.entity_id
_entity_poly.type
_entity_poly.pdbx_seq_one_letter_code
_entity_poly.pdbx_strand_id
1 'polypeptide(L)'
;MLGTRGERGACAPQRSIDEHQMSAQIALSAGSPLGDVTGAGAGHARWVRVTHWIGAASVLTLAVTGFVILMAHPRLYWGQVGNDLTPALIELPVSRNYHHHGWQVSTPAFPDGGAAVSAVRTYDILNENSWARSLHFLAAWFFVVTGVSYLLAGIFSGHLRRDLLPRATELTPRLLWQDLRAHVRRQTRPAPGGPPYNLLQKYTYSVIVFLALPLMIITGLGMSPAVNAAYPWLSGMFGGNQSARTIHFCVFAVLLLFLVVHVVMVAVSGFRRQMRAMTWGKSA
;
A
#
# COMPACT_ATOMS: atom_id res chain seq x y z
N MET A 1 -97.54 -1.05 -1.79
CA MET A 1 -97.33 -2.28 -0.97
C MET A 1 -95.91 -2.39 -0.60
N LEU A 2 -95.66 -2.39 0.71
CA LEU A 2 -94.48 -2.95 1.46
C LEU A 2 -93.11 -2.55 0.96
N GLY A 3 -92.26 -1.83 1.65
CA GLY A 3 -92.00 -1.79 3.09
C GLY A 3 -90.84 -2.72 3.42
N THR A 4 -89.66 -2.21 3.73
CA THR A 4 -88.75 -2.70 4.79
C THR A 4 -87.52 -1.76 4.87
N ARG A 5 -87.47 -0.97 5.85
CA ARG A 5 -86.63 -0.90 7.07
C ARG A 5 -85.15 -1.16 6.86
N GLY A 6 -84.45 -0.07 7.16
CA GLY A 6 -83.02 0.06 7.35
C GLY A 6 -82.49 -0.65 8.58
N GLU A 7 -81.29 -0.92 8.54
CA GLU A 7 -80.45 -1.11 9.72
C GLU A 7 -79.21 -0.19 9.62
N ARG A 8 -79.14 0.73 10.58
CA ARG A 8 -77.96 1.58 10.84
C ARG A 8 -76.99 0.76 11.66
N GLY A 9 -75.96 0.24 11.00
CA GLY A 9 -74.80 -0.28 11.70
C GLY A 9 -73.93 0.85 12.20
N ALA A 10 -73.79 0.97 13.51
CA ALA A 10 -72.94 1.93 14.19
C ALA A 10 -71.46 1.56 13.92
N CYS A 11 -70.73 2.47 13.30
CA CYS A 11 -69.28 2.42 13.18
C CYS A 11 -68.65 2.84 14.52
N ALA A 12 -68.09 1.90 15.24
CA ALA A 12 -67.28 2.15 16.45
C ALA A 12 -65.95 2.84 16.09
N PRO A 13 -65.40 3.70 16.91
CA PRO A 13 -64.22 4.44 16.58
C PRO A 13 -62.96 3.59 16.72
N GLN A 14 -62.34 3.27 15.59
CA GLN A 14 -61.08 2.52 15.44
C GLN A 14 -59.82 3.41 15.64
N ARG A 15 -59.90 4.47 16.45
CA ARG A 15 -58.85 5.48 16.61
C ARG A 15 -57.93 5.32 17.83
N SER A 16 -58.19 4.40 18.75
CA SER A 16 -57.37 4.31 19.96
C SER A 16 -56.24 3.31 19.93
N ILE A 17 -56.20 2.43 18.92
CA ILE A 17 -55.11 1.41 18.83
C ILE A 17 -53.88 1.96 18.11
N ASP A 18 -54.05 2.83 17.13
CA ASP A 18 -52.95 3.39 16.34
C ASP A 18 -52.08 4.43 17.13
N GLU A 19 -52.69 5.19 18.01
CA GLU A 19 -51.95 6.18 18.83
C GLU A 19 -51.05 5.51 19.88
N HIS A 20 -51.49 4.41 20.48
CA HIS A 20 -50.66 3.66 21.44
C HIS A 20 -49.53 2.89 20.76
N GLN A 21 -49.75 2.38 19.56
CA GLN A 21 -48.67 1.72 18.78
C GLN A 21 -47.66 2.73 18.26
N MET A 22 -48.09 3.90 17.82
CA MET A 22 -47.21 4.94 17.32
C MET A 22 -46.41 5.56 18.47
N SER A 23 -47.00 5.75 19.64
CA SER A 23 -46.29 6.21 20.85
C SER A 23 -45.28 5.18 21.35
N ALA A 24 -45.59 3.88 21.27
CA ALA A 24 -44.66 2.81 21.64
C ALA A 24 -43.50 2.69 20.63
N GLN A 25 -43.72 2.88 19.32
CA GLN A 25 -42.67 2.94 18.33
C GLN A 25 -41.76 4.16 18.47
N ILE A 26 -42.32 5.33 18.83
CA ILE A 26 -41.54 6.53 19.13
C ILE A 26 -40.71 6.34 20.40
N ALA A 27 -41.27 5.70 21.46
CA ALA A 27 -40.54 5.40 22.69
C ALA A 27 -39.41 4.34 22.47
N LEU A 28 -39.62 3.36 21.59
CA LEU A 28 -38.59 2.38 21.20
C LEU A 28 -37.48 3.00 20.33
N SER A 29 -37.80 4.02 19.54
CA SER A 29 -36.78 4.76 18.77
C SER A 29 -36.00 5.77 19.59
N ALA A 30 -36.57 6.27 20.70
CA ALA A 30 -35.90 7.19 21.61
C ALA A 30 -35.02 6.52 22.67
N GLY A 31 -35.11 5.17 22.82
CA GLY A 31 -34.35 4.40 23.82
C GLY A 31 -33.15 3.64 23.23
N SER A 32 -32.90 3.70 21.94
CA SER A 32 -31.60 3.23 21.37
C SER A 32 -30.53 4.25 21.74
N PRO A 33 -29.47 3.84 22.45
CA PRO A 33 -28.32 4.71 22.57
C PRO A 33 -27.88 4.99 21.13
N LEU A 34 -27.82 6.26 20.77
CA LEU A 34 -27.27 6.76 19.51
C LEU A 34 -25.92 6.06 19.29
N GLY A 35 -25.96 4.88 18.69
CA GLY A 35 -24.80 4.25 18.11
C GLY A 35 -24.26 5.23 17.10
N ASP A 36 -23.10 5.72 17.41
CA ASP A 36 -22.31 6.73 16.75
C ASP A 36 -22.46 6.67 15.22
N VAL A 37 -23.41 7.43 14.66
CA VAL A 37 -23.60 7.61 13.20
C VAL A 37 -22.53 8.58 12.65
N THR A 38 -21.44 8.78 13.38
CA THR A 38 -20.31 9.65 13.00
C THR A 38 -19.31 8.97 12.05
N GLY A 39 -19.66 7.83 11.43
CA GLY A 39 -18.75 7.11 10.51
C GLY A 39 -18.48 7.80 9.18
N ALA A 40 -19.29 8.78 8.76
CA ALA A 40 -19.16 9.40 7.43
C ALA A 40 -18.23 10.64 7.38
N GLY A 41 -17.66 11.05 8.51
CA GLY A 41 -16.83 12.25 8.63
C GLY A 41 -15.55 12.08 9.43
N ALA A 42 -15.26 10.92 9.99
CA ALA A 42 -14.06 10.70 10.79
C ALA A 42 -12.83 10.49 9.89
N GLY A 43 -11.88 11.42 9.98
CA GLY A 43 -10.57 11.25 9.36
C GLY A 43 -9.83 10.05 9.97
N HIS A 44 -8.70 9.69 9.35
CA HIS A 44 -7.88 8.55 9.80
C HIS A 44 -7.41 8.69 11.25
N ALA A 45 -7.40 7.60 12.00
CA ALA A 45 -6.89 7.54 13.36
C ALA A 45 -5.46 8.10 13.46
N ARG A 46 -5.10 8.72 14.58
CA ARG A 46 -3.80 9.38 14.76
C ARG A 46 -2.63 8.43 14.50
N TRP A 47 -2.72 7.20 15.00
CA TRP A 47 -1.67 6.19 14.80
C TRP A 47 -1.48 5.83 13.31
N VAL A 48 -2.57 5.72 12.52
CA VAL A 48 -2.51 5.48 11.08
C VAL A 48 -1.79 6.62 10.36
N ARG A 49 -2.09 7.87 10.72
CA ARG A 49 -1.46 9.05 10.12
C ARG A 49 0.03 9.13 10.43
N VAL A 50 0.41 8.89 11.69
CA VAL A 50 1.82 8.92 12.12
C VAL A 50 2.62 7.83 11.41
N THR A 51 2.14 6.59 11.44
CA THR A 51 2.81 5.46 10.77
C THR A 51 2.88 5.65 9.26
N HIS A 52 1.84 6.22 8.65
CA HIS A 52 1.84 6.53 7.22
C HIS A 52 2.94 7.54 6.85
N TRP A 53 3.08 8.64 7.58
CA TRP A 53 4.06 9.67 7.23
C TRP A 53 5.50 9.22 7.51
N ILE A 54 5.75 8.49 8.59
CA ILE A 54 7.06 7.89 8.83
C ILE A 54 7.38 6.86 7.74
N GLY A 55 6.41 6.00 7.40
CA GLY A 55 6.55 5.04 6.32
C GLY A 55 6.80 5.69 4.97
N ALA A 56 6.06 6.76 4.62
CA ALA A 56 6.24 7.50 3.38
C ALA A 56 7.65 8.13 3.28
N ALA A 57 8.11 8.79 4.35
CA ALA A 57 9.47 9.34 4.39
C ALA A 57 10.53 8.24 4.23
N SER A 58 10.35 7.11 4.92
CA SER A 58 11.25 5.96 4.80
C SER A 58 11.27 5.41 3.38
N VAL A 59 10.12 5.20 2.74
CA VAL A 59 10.02 4.67 1.37
C VAL A 59 10.68 5.60 0.37
N LEU A 60 10.47 6.92 0.47
CA LEU A 60 11.13 7.89 -0.41
C LEU A 60 12.66 7.87 -0.23
N THR A 61 13.13 7.83 1.01
CA THR A 61 14.56 7.70 1.31
C THR A 61 15.14 6.40 0.75
N LEU A 62 14.43 5.27 0.95
CA LEU A 62 14.83 3.97 0.42
C LEU A 62 14.86 3.95 -1.12
N ALA A 63 13.90 4.60 -1.77
CA ALA A 63 13.86 4.68 -3.23
C ALA A 63 15.06 5.45 -3.79
N VAL A 64 15.36 6.62 -3.22
CA VAL A 64 16.51 7.44 -3.64
C VAL A 64 17.82 6.72 -3.38
N THR A 65 18.04 6.25 -2.15
CA THR A 65 19.29 5.57 -1.79
C THR A 65 19.46 4.24 -2.51
N GLY A 66 18.37 3.48 -2.73
CA GLY A 66 18.36 2.26 -3.51
C GLY A 66 18.76 2.49 -4.97
N PHE A 67 18.27 3.58 -5.57
CA PHE A 67 18.68 3.99 -6.91
C PHE A 67 20.18 4.33 -6.97
N VAL A 68 20.71 5.10 -6.02
CA VAL A 68 22.15 5.40 -5.94
C VAL A 68 22.99 4.12 -5.78
N ILE A 69 22.53 3.16 -4.96
CA ILE A 69 23.20 1.86 -4.80
C ILE A 69 23.16 1.07 -6.12
N LEU A 70 22.03 1.10 -6.81
CA LEU A 70 21.88 0.43 -8.09
C LEU A 70 22.83 0.99 -9.16
N MET A 71 23.04 2.30 -9.19
CA MET A 71 23.99 2.95 -10.12
C MET A 71 25.43 2.43 -9.96
N ALA A 72 25.82 1.99 -8.76
CA ALA A 72 27.13 1.39 -8.54
C ALA A 72 27.28 -0.01 -9.18
N HIS A 73 26.18 -0.76 -9.26
CA HIS A 73 26.15 -2.09 -9.84
C HIS A 73 24.82 -2.32 -10.61
N PRO A 74 24.66 -1.75 -11.79
CA PRO A 74 23.38 -1.74 -12.51
C PRO A 74 23.11 -3.05 -13.28
N ARG A 75 23.87 -4.09 -12.99
CA ARG A 75 23.70 -5.44 -13.54
C ARG A 75 23.15 -6.37 -12.47
N LEU A 76 22.12 -7.12 -12.83
CA LEU A 76 21.43 -8.06 -11.95
C LEU A 76 21.67 -9.47 -12.43
N TYR A 77 22.03 -10.35 -11.51
CA TYR A 77 22.39 -11.73 -11.78
C TYR A 77 21.45 -12.68 -11.07
N TRP A 78 21.56 -13.96 -11.41
CA TRP A 78 20.86 -15.03 -10.69
C TRP A 78 21.89 -15.99 -10.09
N GLY A 79 21.64 -16.45 -8.86
CA GLY A 79 22.55 -17.33 -8.13
C GLY A 79 23.33 -16.62 -7.05
N GLN A 80 24.49 -17.18 -6.69
CA GLN A 80 25.31 -16.72 -5.58
C GLN A 80 26.29 -15.62 -6.00
N VAL A 81 26.85 -15.76 -7.20
CA VAL A 81 27.93 -14.90 -7.70
C VAL A 81 27.50 -14.17 -8.96
N GLY A 82 27.95 -12.92 -9.09
CA GLY A 82 27.82 -12.13 -10.31
C GLY A 82 29.00 -11.19 -10.44
N ASN A 83 29.68 -11.23 -11.58
CA ASN A 83 30.81 -10.39 -11.89
C ASN A 83 30.79 -9.98 -13.37
N ASP A 84 31.80 -9.23 -13.80
CA ASP A 84 31.88 -8.70 -15.16
C ASP A 84 32.06 -9.77 -16.22
N LEU A 85 32.48 -11.00 -15.85
CA LEU A 85 32.71 -12.11 -16.73
C LEU A 85 31.49 -13.03 -16.87
N THR A 86 30.47 -12.85 -16.00
CA THR A 86 29.23 -13.63 -16.08
C THR A 86 28.14 -12.83 -16.78
N PRO A 87 27.33 -13.44 -17.65
CA PRO A 87 26.18 -12.77 -18.27
C PRO A 87 25.17 -12.37 -17.20
N ALA A 88 24.75 -11.11 -17.22
CA ALA A 88 23.71 -10.62 -16.33
C ALA A 88 22.33 -11.03 -16.84
N LEU A 89 21.39 -11.24 -15.93
CA LEU A 89 19.99 -11.47 -16.25
C LEU A 89 19.31 -10.18 -16.78
N ILE A 90 19.63 -9.05 -16.14
CA ILE A 90 19.13 -7.73 -16.52
C ILE A 90 20.31 -6.76 -16.44
N GLU A 91 20.48 -5.94 -17.45
CA GLU A 91 21.45 -4.86 -17.49
C GLU A 91 20.70 -3.53 -17.69
N LEU A 92 21.01 -2.57 -16.82
CA LEU A 92 20.35 -1.27 -16.80
C LEU A 92 21.33 -0.17 -17.22
N PRO A 93 21.12 0.53 -18.33
CA PRO A 93 22.01 1.58 -18.81
C PRO A 93 21.83 2.87 -18.02
N VAL A 94 21.85 2.79 -16.68
CA VAL A 94 21.62 3.93 -15.79
C VAL A 94 22.91 4.63 -15.37
N SER A 95 24.06 3.95 -15.48
CA SER A 95 25.39 4.52 -15.15
C SER A 95 26.48 3.87 -15.99
N ARG A 96 27.71 4.40 -15.95
CA ARG A 96 28.89 3.82 -16.66
C ARG A 96 29.21 2.39 -16.22
N ASN A 97 28.78 1.98 -15.05
CA ASN A 97 29.06 0.66 -14.48
C ASN A 97 28.27 -0.49 -15.13
N TYR A 98 27.40 -0.22 -16.10
CA TYR A 98 26.66 -1.26 -16.81
C TYR A 98 27.47 -1.86 -17.96
N HIS A 99 28.58 -1.27 -18.40
CA HIS A 99 29.41 -1.78 -19.48
C HIS A 99 29.90 -3.20 -19.20
N HIS A 100 29.72 -4.04 -20.19
CA HIS A 100 30.16 -5.43 -20.23
C HIS A 100 31.02 -5.62 -21.46
N HIS A 101 32.01 -6.54 -21.43
CA HIS A 101 32.77 -6.90 -22.61
C HIS A 101 31.81 -7.39 -23.72
N GLY A 102 31.81 -6.68 -24.86
CA GLY A 102 30.94 -6.99 -26.01
C GLY A 102 29.63 -6.16 -26.06
N TRP A 103 29.31 -5.38 -25.10
CA TRP A 103 28.17 -4.45 -25.17
C TRP A 103 28.59 -3.10 -25.74
N GLN A 104 28.03 -2.75 -26.88
CA GLN A 104 28.21 -1.44 -27.52
C GLN A 104 26.96 -0.59 -27.26
N VAL A 105 26.80 -0.07 -26.10
CA VAL A 105 25.75 0.93 -25.85
C VAL A 105 26.36 2.30 -25.68
N SER A 106 25.85 3.24 -26.42
CA SER A 106 26.46 4.52 -26.71
C SER A 106 26.51 5.47 -25.54
N THR A 107 25.47 5.58 -24.72
CA THR A 107 25.41 6.56 -23.62
C THR A 107 24.54 6.05 -22.48
N PRO A 108 25.07 6.00 -21.24
CA PRO A 108 24.23 5.74 -20.07
C PRO A 108 23.31 6.92 -19.79
N ALA A 109 22.17 6.68 -19.12
CA ALA A 109 21.21 7.72 -18.76
C ALA A 109 21.83 8.77 -17.82
N PHE A 110 22.82 8.36 -17.00
CA PHE A 110 23.57 9.21 -16.10
C PHE A 110 25.08 9.02 -16.32
N PRO A 111 25.68 9.74 -17.29
CA PRO A 111 27.07 9.52 -17.69
C PRO A 111 28.07 9.81 -16.58
N ASP A 112 27.76 10.70 -15.66
CA ASP A 112 28.64 11.08 -14.55
C ASP A 112 28.58 10.10 -13.36
N GLY A 113 27.66 9.15 -13.39
CA GLY A 113 27.61 8.02 -12.46
C GLY A 113 28.83 7.13 -12.67
N GLY A 114 29.96 7.45 -12.05
CA GLY A 114 31.23 6.77 -12.25
C GLY A 114 31.38 5.44 -11.54
N ALA A 115 32.56 4.85 -11.62
CA ALA A 115 32.85 3.54 -11.03
C ALA A 115 32.63 3.52 -9.51
N ALA A 116 32.10 2.40 -9.01
CA ALA A 116 31.83 2.19 -7.59
C ALA A 116 33.07 2.28 -6.69
N VAL A 117 34.27 2.21 -7.28
CA VAL A 117 35.58 2.23 -6.59
C VAL A 117 36.52 3.20 -7.28
N SER A 118 36.32 4.51 -7.13
CA SER A 118 37.23 5.56 -7.61
C SER A 118 37.76 6.41 -6.47
N ALA A 119 39.03 6.73 -6.48
CA ALA A 119 39.64 7.67 -5.52
C ALA A 119 39.10 9.11 -5.67
N VAL A 120 38.46 9.43 -6.80
CA VAL A 120 37.91 10.76 -7.12
C VAL A 120 36.47 10.93 -6.59
N ARG A 121 35.92 9.93 -5.90
CA ARG A 121 34.52 9.91 -5.44
C ARG A 121 34.16 10.90 -4.33
N THR A 122 35.12 11.56 -3.74
CA THR A 122 34.91 12.35 -2.52
C THR A 122 33.94 13.52 -2.68
N TYR A 123 33.62 13.93 -3.92
CA TYR A 123 32.77 15.07 -4.21
C TYR A 123 31.59 14.78 -5.15
N ASP A 124 31.42 13.55 -5.56
CA ASP A 124 30.33 13.15 -6.46
C ASP A 124 29.28 12.33 -5.70
N ILE A 125 28.18 12.99 -5.34
CA ILE A 125 27.08 12.39 -4.56
C ILE A 125 26.52 11.12 -5.23
N LEU A 126 26.44 11.08 -6.56
CA LEU A 126 25.90 9.93 -7.27
C LEU A 126 26.89 8.77 -7.37
N ASN A 127 28.16 9.02 -7.14
CA ASN A 127 29.23 8.02 -7.14
C ASN A 127 29.57 7.44 -5.78
N GLU A 128 29.27 8.17 -4.73
CA GLU A 128 29.50 7.75 -3.35
C GLU A 128 28.35 6.90 -2.83
N ASN A 129 28.41 5.59 -3.04
CA ASN A 129 27.35 4.69 -2.55
C ASN A 129 27.48 4.35 -1.06
N SER A 130 28.56 4.74 -0.37
CA SER A 130 28.75 4.46 1.06
C SER A 130 27.71 5.16 1.93
N TRP A 131 27.50 6.47 1.75
CA TRP A 131 26.47 7.22 2.46
C TRP A 131 25.07 6.68 2.13
N ALA A 132 24.81 6.36 0.85
CA ALA A 132 23.53 5.81 0.40
C ALA A 132 23.23 4.47 1.07
N ARG A 133 24.21 3.58 1.19
CA ARG A 133 24.05 2.28 1.89
C ARG A 133 23.75 2.49 3.37
N SER A 134 24.46 3.36 4.06
CA SER A 134 24.23 3.65 5.47
C SER A 134 22.84 4.23 5.71
N LEU A 135 22.45 5.21 4.89
CA LEU A 135 21.11 5.82 4.97
C LEU A 135 20.00 4.84 4.56
N HIS A 136 20.26 3.97 3.58
CA HIS A 136 19.32 2.91 3.18
C HIS A 136 19.03 1.96 4.34
N PHE A 137 20.05 1.48 5.04
CA PHE A 137 19.85 0.62 6.21
C PHE A 137 19.14 1.34 7.36
N LEU A 138 19.48 2.60 7.63
CA LEU A 138 18.80 3.40 8.63
C LEU A 138 17.30 3.56 8.30
N ALA A 139 17.00 3.96 7.07
CA ALA A 139 15.61 4.11 6.60
C ALA A 139 14.85 2.77 6.61
N ALA A 140 15.53 1.65 6.29
CA ALA A 140 14.94 0.33 6.37
C ALA A 140 14.54 -0.05 7.80
N TRP A 141 15.33 0.28 8.80
CA TRP A 141 14.97 0.06 10.20
C TRP A 141 13.76 0.91 10.62
N PHE A 142 13.71 2.19 10.26
CA PHE A 142 12.51 3.01 10.49
C PHE A 142 11.28 2.42 9.81
N PHE A 143 11.43 1.94 8.58
CA PHE A 143 10.36 1.32 7.84
C PHE A 143 9.86 0.03 8.50
N VAL A 144 10.76 -0.86 8.92
CA VAL A 144 10.43 -2.13 9.58
C VAL A 144 9.72 -1.87 10.92
N VAL A 145 10.29 -1.02 11.77
CA VAL A 145 9.71 -0.70 13.09
C VAL A 145 8.31 -0.08 12.91
N THR A 146 8.17 0.86 11.97
CA THR A 146 6.89 1.50 11.68
C THR A 146 5.88 0.49 11.12
N GLY A 147 6.31 -0.37 10.20
CA GLY A 147 5.47 -1.42 9.60
C GLY A 147 4.99 -2.44 10.64
N VAL A 148 5.87 -2.90 11.51
CA VAL A 148 5.50 -3.80 12.62
C VAL A 148 4.52 -3.12 13.56
N SER A 149 4.77 -1.86 13.94
CA SER A 149 3.87 -1.07 14.78
C SER A 149 2.49 -0.92 14.14
N TYR A 150 2.43 -0.65 12.83
CA TYR A 150 1.19 -0.59 12.07
C TYR A 150 0.44 -1.92 12.06
N LEU A 151 1.14 -3.03 11.81
CA LEU A 151 0.54 -4.36 11.79
C LEU A 151 -0.01 -4.74 13.17
N LEU A 152 0.75 -4.53 14.24
CA LEU A 152 0.31 -4.80 15.60
C LEU A 152 -0.91 -3.96 15.97
N ALA A 153 -0.85 -2.65 15.78
CA ALA A 153 -1.99 -1.77 16.04
C ALA A 153 -3.20 -2.15 15.19
N GLY A 154 -3.00 -2.52 13.93
CA GLY A 154 -4.06 -2.95 13.02
C GLY A 154 -4.70 -4.29 13.41
N ILE A 155 -3.91 -5.23 13.95
CA ILE A 155 -4.41 -6.50 14.50
C ILE A 155 -5.25 -6.24 15.74
N PHE A 156 -4.69 -5.53 16.74
CA PHE A 156 -5.38 -5.28 18.01
C PHE A 156 -6.63 -4.41 17.86
N SER A 157 -6.64 -3.46 16.92
CA SER A 157 -7.84 -2.65 16.62
C SER A 157 -8.85 -3.35 15.72
N GLY A 158 -8.53 -4.51 15.16
CA GLY A 158 -9.34 -5.20 14.16
C GLY A 158 -9.40 -4.50 12.79
N HIS A 159 -8.62 -3.42 12.60
CA HIS A 159 -8.59 -2.62 11.37
C HIS A 159 -8.21 -3.45 10.15
N LEU A 160 -7.19 -4.30 10.26
CA LEU A 160 -6.73 -5.14 9.15
C LEU A 160 -7.86 -6.04 8.63
N ARG A 161 -8.60 -6.68 9.53
CA ARG A 161 -9.66 -7.63 9.17
C ARG A 161 -10.90 -6.94 8.63
N ARG A 162 -11.27 -5.76 9.16
CA ARG A 162 -12.47 -5.04 8.75
C ARG A 162 -12.30 -4.27 7.46
N ASP A 163 -11.14 -3.60 7.30
CA ASP A 163 -10.99 -2.56 6.31
C ASP A 163 -10.01 -2.95 5.19
N LEU A 164 -8.97 -3.74 5.50
CA LEU A 164 -7.90 -4.04 4.55
C LEU A 164 -8.08 -5.39 3.84
N LEU A 165 -8.42 -6.45 4.58
CA LEU A 165 -8.53 -7.78 4.00
C LEU A 165 -9.84 -7.95 3.22
N PRO A 166 -9.79 -8.46 1.96
CA PRO A 166 -10.99 -8.83 1.23
C PRO A 166 -11.68 -10.01 1.92
N ARG A 167 -13.00 -10.00 1.94
CA ARG A 167 -13.78 -11.13 2.47
C ARG A 167 -13.70 -12.33 1.51
N ALA A 168 -13.83 -13.54 2.04
CA ALA A 168 -13.79 -14.75 1.22
C ALA A 168 -14.84 -14.74 0.08
N THR A 169 -15.99 -14.11 0.30
CA THR A 169 -17.05 -13.93 -0.70
C THR A 169 -16.69 -12.92 -1.80
N GLU A 170 -15.73 -12.02 -1.53
CA GLU A 170 -15.24 -11.03 -2.49
C GLU A 170 -14.11 -11.61 -3.38
N LEU A 171 -13.57 -12.80 -3.04
CA LEU A 171 -12.45 -13.47 -3.73
C LEU A 171 -12.90 -14.17 -5.03
N THR A 172 -13.59 -13.46 -5.92
CA THR A 172 -14.02 -14.01 -7.21
C THR A 172 -13.39 -13.22 -8.38
N PRO A 173 -12.79 -13.90 -9.37
CA PRO A 173 -12.21 -13.25 -10.54
C PRO A 173 -13.21 -12.35 -11.29
N ARG A 174 -14.49 -12.73 -11.27
CA ARG A 174 -15.58 -11.99 -11.93
C ARG A 174 -15.78 -10.61 -11.29
N LEU A 175 -15.82 -10.54 -9.96
CA LEU A 175 -15.99 -9.28 -9.23
C LEU A 175 -14.78 -8.37 -9.42
N LEU A 176 -13.56 -8.93 -9.37
CA LEU A 176 -12.34 -8.19 -9.62
C LEU A 176 -12.30 -7.58 -11.03
N TRP A 177 -12.73 -8.37 -12.04
CA TRP A 177 -12.82 -7.88 -13.43
C TRP A 177 -13.88 -6.79 -13.61
N GLN A 178 -15.01 -6.92 -12.93
CA GLN A 178 -16.07 -5.89 -12.95
C GLN A 178 -15.58 -4.59 -12.32
N ASP A 179 -14.90 -4.66 -11.17
CA ASP A 179 -14.34 -3.49 -10.48
C ASP A 179 -13.23 -2.83 -11.31
N LEU A 180 -12.34 -3.64 -11.92
CA LEU A 180 -11.32 -3.14 -12.85
C LEU A 180 -11.93 -2.38 -14.04
N ARG A 181 -12.98 -2.93 -14.67
CA ARG A 181 -13.70 -2.26 -15.74
C ARG A 181 -14.35 -0.95 -15.29
N ALA A 182 -14.92 -0.92 -14.08
CA ALA A 182 -15.51 0.28 -13.51
C ALA A 182 -14.45 1.37 -13.28
N HIS A 183 -13.25 0.99 -12.82
CA HIS A 183 -12.13 1.91 -12.66
C HIS A 183 -11.66 2.51 -14.00
N VAL A 184 -11.47 1.69 -15.01
CA VAL A 184 -11.10 2.15 -16.36
C VAL A 184 -12.15 3.11 -16.94
N ARG A 185 -13.44 2.85 -16.68
CA ARG A 185 -14.55 3.68 -17.13
C ARG A 185 -14.84 4.90 -16.25
N ARG A 186 -14.03 5.15 -15.22
CA ARG A 186 -14.20 6.24 -14.22
C ARG A 186 -15.59 6.24 -13.54
N GLN A 187 -16.23 5.09 -13.41
CA GLN A 187 -17.55 4.93 -12.79
C GLN A 187 -17.47 4.61 -11.28
N THR A 188 -16.32 4.84 -10.66
CA THR A 188 -16.01 4.50 -9.27
C THR A 188 -16.39 5.63 -8.31
N ARG A 189 -17.68 5.99 -8.25
CA ARG A 189 -18.15 6.82 -7.13
C ARG A 189 -18.46 5.90 -5.96
N PRO A 190 -17.85 6.13 -4.77
CA PRO A 190 -18.26 5.41 -3.57
C PRO A 190 -19.75 5.60 -3.35
N ALA A 191 -20.49 4.51 -3.18
CA ALA A 191 -21.87 4.62 -2.78
C ALA A 191 -21.96 5.28 -1.39
N PRO A 192 -22.92 6.18 -1.13
CA PRO A 192 -23.14 6.73 0.19
C PRO A 192 -23.29 5.60 1.20
N GLY A 193 -22.44 5.57 2.27
CA GLY A 193 -22.45 4.48 3.26
C GLY A 193 -21.75 3.19 2.85
N GLY A 194 -21.11 3.13 1.67
CA GLY A 194 -20.33 1.98 1.22
C GLY A 194 -18.98 1.82 1.95
N PRO A 195 -18.28 0.69 1.76
CA PRO A 195 -16.99 0.45 2.37
C PRO A 195 -15.97 1.51 1.93
N PRO A 196 -15.00 1.87 2.80
CA PRO A 196 -14.03 2.94 2.54
C PRO A 196 -13.10 2.65 1.35
N TYR A 197 -12.94 1.38 0.99
CA TYR A 197 -12.09 0.93 -0.11
C TYR A 197 -12.87 0.07 -1.11
N ASN A 198 -12.63 0.33 -2.40
CA ASN A 198 -13.12 -0.53 -3.47
C ASN A 198 -12.39 -1.88 -3.44
N LEU A 199 -12.97 -2.89 -4.06
CA LEU A 199 -12.44 -4.25 -4.06
C LEU A 199 -11.01 -4.31 -4.62
N LEU A 200 -10.75 -3.66 -5.74
CA LEU A 200 -9.42 -3.58 -6.35
C LEU A 200 -8.39 -2.94 -5.42
N GLN A 201 -8.77 -1.90 -4.67
CA GLN A 201 -7.91 -1.25 -3.68
C GLN A 201 -7.58 -2.21 -2.52
N LYS A 202 -8.57 -2.94 -1.98
CA LYS A 202 -8.35 -3.95 -0.94
C LYS A 202 -7.35 -5.02 -1.39
N TYR A 203 -7.53 -5.55 -2.61
CA TYR A 203 -6.60 -6.54 -3.18
C TYR A 203 -5.19 -5.98 -3.33
N THR A 204 -5.08 -4.81 -3.95
CA THR A 204 -3.77 -4.17 -4.16
C THR A 204 -3.07 -3.92 -2.84
N TYR A 205 -3.75 -3.34 -1.86
CA TYR A 205 -3.17 -3.08 -0.54
C TYR A 205 -2.79 -4.37 0.19
N SER A 206 -3.63 -5.42 0.10
CA SER A 206 -3.30 -6.72 0.69
C SER A 206 -2.04 -7.33 0.07
N VAL A 207 -1.91 -7.31 -1.26
CA VAL A 207 -0.71 -7.80 -1.96
C VAL A 207 0.52 -6.97 -1.57
N ILE A 208 0.41 -5.65 -1.51
CA ILE A 208 1.52 -4.80 -1.10
C ILE A 208 1.93 -5.09 0.35
N VAL A 209 0.99 -5.06 1.28
CA VAL A 209 1.28 -5.16 2.73
C VAL A 209 1.71 -6.56 3.14
N PHE A 210 1.08 -7.61 2.60
CA PHE A 210 1.30 -8.99 3.06
C PHE A 210 2.24 -9.81 2.18
N LEU A 211 2.54 -9.35 0.96
CA LEU A 211 3.47 -10.05 0.07
C LEU A 211 4.67 -9.17 -0.31
N ALA A 212 4.45 -8.02 -0.95
CA ALA A 212 5.55 -7.23 -1.49
C ALA A 212 6.46 -6.65 -0.40
N LEU A 213 5.90 -6.04 0.66
CA LEU A 213 6.70 -5.47 1.75
C LEU A 213 7.47 -6.52 2.56
N PRO A 214 6.88 -7.66 2.99
CA PRO A 214 7.66 -8.73 3.63
C PRO A 214 8.77 -9.27 2.73
N LEU A 215 8.49 -9.50 1.44
CA LEU A 215 9.48 -9.98 0.49
C LEU A 215 10.63 -8.97 0.31
N MET A 216 10.31 -7.66 0.24
CA MET A 216 11.30 -6.59 0.21
C MET A 216 12.21 -6.60 1.45
N ILE A 217 11.63 -6.78 2.64
CA ILE A 217 12.38 -6.82 3.91
C ILE A 217 13.27 -8.07 3.96
N ILE A 218 12.72 -9.25 3.65
CA ILE A 218 13.45 -10.52 3.76
C ILE A 218 14.61 -10.57 2.74
N THR A 219 14.38 -10.12 1.51
CA THR A 219 15.45 -10.04 0.50
C THR A 219 16.52 -9.01 0.89
N GLY A 220 16.12 -7.87 1.45
CA GLY A 220 17.03 -6.85 1.97
C GLY A 220 17.91 -7.37 3.11
N LEU A 221 17.32 -8.09 4.06
CA LEU A 221 18.04 -8.74 5.16
C LEU A 221 19.01 -9.81 4.62
N GLY A 222 18.58 -10.64 3.64
CA GLY A 222 19.42 -11.67 3.01
C GLY A 222 20.65 -11.08 2.29
N MET A 223 20.58 -9.84 1.83
CA MET A 223 21.71 -9.13 1.22
C MET A 223 22.58 -8.37 2.22
N SER A 224 22.11 -8.18 3.45
CA SER A 224 22.89 -7.49 4.50
C SER A 224 24.10 -8.33 4.89
N PRO A 225 25.34 -7.80 4.79
CA PRO A 225 26.55 -8.59 5.07
C PRO A 225 26.53 -9.18 6.49
N ALA A 226 26.13 -8.40 7.49
CA ALA A 226 26.08 -8.86 8.88
C ALA A 226 25.02 -9.96 9.10
N VAL A 227 23.84 -9.80 8.50
CA VAL A 227 22.76 -10.79 8.62
C VAL A 227 23.11 -12.05 7.83
N ASN A 228 23.67 -11.90 6.62
CA ASN A 228 24.04 -13.05 5.80
C ASN A 228 25.21 -13.86 6.40
N ALA A 229 26.12 -13.20 7.12
CA ALA A 229 27.18 -13.89 7.85
C ALA A 229 26.64 -14.73 9.02
N ALA A 230 25.62 -14.22 9.73
CA ALA A 230 24.99 -14.93 10.86
C ALA A 230 23.95 -15.95 10.41
N TYR A 231 23.23 -15.67 9.31
CA TYR A 231 22.10 -16.47 8.82
C TYR A 231 22.20 -16.71 7.29
N PRO A 232 23.20 -17.48 6.81
CA PRO A 232 23.44 -17.66 5.37
C PRO A 232 22.29 -18.36 4.64
N TRP A 233 21.47 -19.12 5.36
CA TRP A 233 20.29 -19.76 4.81
C TRP A 233 19.26 -18.76 4.26
N LEU A 234 19.27 -17.51 4.73
CA LEU A 234 18.30 -16.48 4.34
C LEU A 234 18.51 -16.09 2.85
N SER A 235 19.73 -15.86 2.41
CA SER A 235 20.03 -15.66 0.99
C SER A 235 19.87 -16.95 0.19
N GLY A 236 20.18 -18.10 0.81
CA GLY A 236 20.00 -19.44 0.22
C GLY A 236 18.54 -19.74 -0.17
N MET A 237 17.55 -19.24 0.58
CA MET A 237 16.13 -19.39 0.24
C MET A 237 15.77 -18.83 -1.15
N PHE A 238 16.49 -17.82 -1.60
CA PHE A 238 16.30 -17.19 -2.90
C PHE A 238 17.21 -17.75 -3.99
N GLY A 239 18.00 -18.80 -3.69
CA GLY A 239 18.99 -19.34 -4.61
C GLY A 239 20.31 -18.57 -4.62
N GLY A 240 20.54 -17.68 -3.64
CA GLY A 240 21.79 -16.96 -3.46
C GLY A 240 21.64 -15.44 -3.34
N ASN A 241 22.75 -14.80 -3.03
CA ASN A 241 22.78 -13.36 -2.76
C ASN A 241 22.39 -12.51 -3.97
N GLN A 242 22.83 -12.89 -5.18
CA GLN A 242 22.50 -12.17 -6.40
C GLN A 242 21.03 -12.37 -6.81
N SER A 243 20.48 -13.57 -6.59
CA SER A 243 19.05 -13.80 -6.77
C SER A 243 18.22 -12.95 -5.82
N ALA A 244 18.59 -12.90 -4.53
CA ALA A 244 17.91 -12.04 -3.55
C ALA A 244 17.93 -10.57 -3.98
N ARG A 245 19.07 -10.09 -4.53
CA ARG A 245 19.22 -8.73 -5.07
C ARG A 245 18.31 -8.48 -6.28
N THR A 246 18.24 -9.42 -7.20
CA THR A 246 17.39 -9.32 -8.39
C THR A 246 15.90 -9.29 -7.99
N ILE A 247 15.49 -10.16 -7.06
CA ILE A 247 14.12 -10.17 -6.52
C ILE A 247 13.82 -8.85 -5.81
N HIS A 248 14.74 -8.36 -4.98
CA HIS A 248 14.60 -7.07 -4.28
C HIS A 248 14.38 -5.92 -5.26
N PHE A 249 15.14 -5.88 -6.35
CA PHE A 249 14.95 -4.88 -7.40
C PHE A 249 13.59 -5.00 -8.10
N CYS A 250 13.18 -6.22 -8.45
CA CYS A 250 11.87 -6.44 -9.09
C CYS A 250 10.72 -6.01 -8.16
N VAL A 251 10.80 -6.33 -6.87
CA VAL A 251 9.81 -5.89 -5.87
C VAL A 251 9.85 -4.38 -5.70
N PHE A 252 11.04 -3.77 -5.70
CA PHE A 252 11.20 -2.32 -5.69
C PHE A 252 10.49 -1.66 -6.89
N ALA A 253 10.65 -2.19 -8.10
CA ALA A 253 9.96 -1.68 -9.29
C ALA A 253 8.43 -1.76 -9.15
N VAL A 254 7.90 -2.85 -8.58
CA VAL A 254 6.46 -2.99 -8.28
C VAL A 254 6.01 -1.96 -7.23
N LEU A 255 6.78 -1.76 -6.15
CA LEU A 255 6.46 -0.78 -5.12
C LEU A 255 6.54 0.66 -5.63
N LEU A 256 7.48 0.96 -6.52
CA LEU A 256 7.60 2.26 -7.16
C LEU A 256 6.40 2.53 -8.07
N LEU A 257 5.98 1.55 -8.87
CA LEU A 257 4.76 1.64 -9.68
C LEU A 257 3.52 1.87 -8.80
N PHE A 258 3.41 1.10 -7.71
CA PHE A 258 2.34 1.30 -6.74
C PHE A 258 2.35 2.71 -6.15
N LEU A 259 3.52 3.24 -5.78
CA LEU A 259 3.67 4.60 -5.24
C LEU A 259 3.19 5.65 -6.25
N VAL A 260 3.58 5.53 -7.53
CA VAL A 260 3.12 6.44 -8.59
C VAL A 260 1.60 6.38 -8.73
N VAL A 261 1.03 5.19 -8.84
CA VAL A 261 -0.43 5.02 -8.92
C VAL A 261 -1.13 5.58 -7.69
N HIS A 262 -0.59 5.33 -6.49
CA HIS A 262 -1.13 5.85 -5.23
C HIS A 262 -1.16 7.39 -5.21
N VAL A 263 -0.07 8.05 -5.58
CA VAL A 263 0.00 9.52 -5.63
C VAL A 263 -0.97 10.09 -6.67
N VAL A 264 -1.04 9.48 -7.87
CA VAL A 264 -1.99 9.87 -8.90
C VAL A 264 -3.43 9.74 -8.40
N MET A 265 -3.76 8.62 -7.75
CA MET A 265 -5.11 8.41 -7.19
C MET A 265 -5.46 9.43 -6.11
N VAL A 266 -4.52 9.78 -5.23
CA VAL A 266 -4.70 10.85 -4.23
C VAL A 266 -4.96 12.20 -4.93
N ALA A 267 -4.21 12.51 -5.98
CA ALA A 267 -4.36 13.75 -6.74
C ALA A 267 -5.74 13.84 -7.42
N VAL A 268 -6.16 12.76 -8.10
CA VAL A 268 -7.43 12.71 -8.84
C VAL A 268 -8.66 12.65 -7.94
N SER A 269 -8.56 11.99 -6.77
CA SER A 269 -9.68 11.85 -5.83
C SER A 269 -9.93 13.05 -4.92
N GLY A 270 -9.17 14.14 -5.10
CA GLY A 270 -9.32 15.39 -4.34
C GLY A 270 -8.18 15.60 -3.35
N PHE A 271 -7.03 16.01 -3.86
CA PHE A 271 -5.77 16.18 -3.14
C PHE A 271 -5.92 16.91 -1.78
N ARG A 272 -6.56 18.08 -1.78
CA ARG A 272 -6.70 18.88 -0.55
C ARG A 272 -7.49 18.15 0.54
N ARG A 273 -8.54 17.43 0.17
CA ARG A 273 -9.36 16.65 1.09
C ARG A 273 -8.56 15.48 1.66
N GLN A 274 -7.89 14.69 0.80
CA GLN A 274 -7.09 13.55 1.23
C GLN A 274 -5.91 13.97 2.12
N MET A 275 -5.22 15.05 1.74
CA MET A 275 -4.13 15.60 2.55
C MET A 275 -4.62 16.08 3.92
N ARG A 276 -5.76 16.79 4.00
CA ARG A 276 -6.34 17.20 5.29
C ARG A 276 -6.73 16.00 6.15
N ALA A 277 -7.33 14.97 5.57
CA ALA A 277 -7.67 13.74 6.30
C ALA A 277 -6.43 13.05 6.88
N MET A 278 -5.32 13.03 6.11
CA MET A 278 -4.07 12.38 6.49
C MET A 278 -3.16 13.24 7.38
N THR A 279 -3.28 14.57 7.37
CA THR A 279 -2.46 15.45 8.24
C THR A 279 -3.20 15.85 9.51
N TRP A 280 -4.40 16.40 9.38
CA TRP A 280 -5.15 16.98 10.50
C TRP A 280 -6.20 16.04 11.10
N GLY A 281 -6.54 14.94 10.39
CA GLY A 281 -7.58 14.03 10.81
C GLY A 281 -8.99 14.61 10.74
N LYS A 282 -9.19 15.71 10.01
CA LYS A 282 -10.49 16.32 9.77
C LYS A 282 -10.92 15.99 8.34
N SER A 283 -12.07 15.35 8.19
CA SER A 283 -12.78 15.34 6.92
C SER A 283 -13.43 16.72 6.75
N ALA A 284 -13.25 17.33 5.60
CA ALA A 284 -13.99 18.53 5.25
C ALA A 284 -15.40 18.14 4.83
#